data_3b5ac67630ca92f066b0283a7cf73251
#
_entry.id   3b5ac67630ca92f066b0283a7cf73251
#
_cell.length_a   1.000
_cell.length_b   1.000
_cell.length_c   1.000
_cell.angle_alpha   90.00
_cell.angle_beta   90.00
_cell.angle_gamma   90.00
#
_symmetry.space_group_name_H-M   'P 1'
#
loop_
_entity.id
_entity.type
_entity.pdbx_description
1 polymer ?
#
loop_
_entity_poly.entity_id
_entity_poly.type
_entity_poly.pdbx_seq_one_letter_code
_entity_poly.pdbx_strand_id
1 'polypeptide(L)'
;MLLREVQRILDAEVLVGAEKLDMEVHTAFAADLMSDVLAFADSGCLLLTGLTNPQVIRTADVLDIAAIILVRGKRPPPETLRAAADKNIPVLATKYILFESAGRLYEKGIVGSTQKMGGRRVRL
;
A
#
# COMPACT_ATOMS: atom_id res chain seq x y z
N MET A 1 -9.00 9.94 -5.51
CA MET A 1 -9.78 8.71 -5.25
C MET A 1 -9.81 8.45 -3.76
N LEU A 2 -10.96 8.06 -3.22
CA LEU A 2 -11.05 7.68 -1.81
C LEU A 2 -10.53 6.26 -1.61
N LEU A 3 -9.97 5.98 -0.43
CA LEU A 3 -9.54 4.63 -0.09
C LEU A 3 -10.70 3.64 -0.18
N ARG A 4 -11.92 4.07 0.11
CA ARG A 4 -13.14 3.27 -0.07
C ARG A 4 -13.30 2.80 -1.51
N GLU A 5 -12.95 3.62 -2.47
CA GLU A 5 -13.01 3.23 -3.89
C GLU A 5 -11.94 2.20 -4.24
N VAL A 6 -10.75 2.34 -3.65
CA VAL A 6 -9.68 1.34 -3.79
C VAL A 6 -10.18 -0.01 -3.28
N GLN A 7 -10.84 -0.01 -2.12
CA GLN A 7 -11.42 -1.22 -1.56
C GLN A 7 -12.38 -1.89 -2.54
N ARG A 8 -13.27 -1.12 -3.16
CA ARG A 8 -14.24 -1.67 -4.13
C ARG A 8 -13.57 -2.19 -5.38
N ILE A 9 -12.63 -1.43 -5.94
CA ILE A 9 -11.91 -1.81 -7.17
C ILE A 9 -11.20 -3.15 -6.99
N LEU A 10 -10.63 -3.37 -5.81
CA LEU A 10 -9.85 -4.56 -5.51
C LEU A 10 -10.64 -5.65 -4.78
N ASP A 11 -11.93 -5.42 -4.54
CA ASP A 11 -12.76 -6.33 -3.75
C ASP A 11 -12.02 -6.73 -2.47
N ALA A 12 -11.51 -5.74 -1.76
CA ALA A 12 -10.62 -5.94 -0.64
C ALA A 12 -11.37 -5.97 0.68
N GLU A 13 -10.80 -6.71 1.62
CA GLU A 13 -11.24 -6.73 3.01
C GLU A 13 -10.43 -5.70 3.80
N VAL A 14 -11.09 -4.90 4.63
CA VAL A 14 -10.39 -3.95 5.50
C VAL A 14 -9.98 -4.66 6.77
N LEU A 15 -8.68 -4.79 7.01
CA LEU A 15 -8.15 -5.46 8.20
C LEU A 15 -7.89 -4.49 9.34
N VAL A 16 -7.44 -3.27 9.01
CA VAL A 16 -7.14 -2.20 9.99
C VAL A 16 -7.54 -0.88 9.34
N GLY A 17 -8.10 0.03 10.13
CA GLY A 17 -8.28 1.41 9.69
C GLY A 17 -9.57 1.69 8.94
N ALA A 18 -10.67 0.98 9.25
CA ALA A 18 -11.96 1.21 8.60
C ALA A 18 -12.43 2.68 8.73
N GLU A 19 -12.02 3.36 9.77
CA GLU A 19 -12.37 4.78 9.99
C GLU A 19 -11.65 5.73 9.02
N LYS A 20 -10.68 5.22 8.25
CA LYS A 20 -9.91 6.03 7.29
C LYS A 20 -10.31 5.81 5.84
N LEU A 21 -11.40 5.12 5.57
CA LEU A 21 -11.82 4.80 4.20
C LEU A 21 -12.17 6.03 3.37
N ASP A 22 -12.41 7.17 3.99
CA ASP A 22 -12.72 8.41 3.26
C ASP A 22 -11.47 9.26 2.97
N MET A 23 -10.27 8.76 3.29
CA MET A 23 -9.04 9.48 2.94
C MET A 23 -8.82 9.47 1.44
N GLU A 24 -8.20 10.55 0.94
CA GLU A 24 -7.84 10.67 -0.47
C GLU A 24 -6.51 9.99 -0.75
N VAL A 25 -6.42 9.27 -1.87
CA VAL A 25 -5.18 8.67 -2.36
C VAL A 25 -5.08 8.92 -3.86
N HIS A 26 -3.85 9.08 -4.36
CA HIS A 26 -3.63 9.44 -5.76
C HIS A 26 -2.57 8.58 -6.45
N THR A 27 -1.63 8.04 -5.69
CA THR A 27 -0.47 7.33 -6.22
C THR A 27 -0.26 6.00 -5.50
N ALA A 28 0.52 5.13 -6.13
CA ALA A 28 0.85 3.82 -5.56
C ALA A 28 2.28 3.43 -5.91
N PHE A 29 2.83 2.57 -5.07
CA PHE A 29 4.10 1.90 -5.31
C PHE A 29 3.90 0.42 -5.03
N ALA A 30 4.33 -0.45 -5.95
CA ALA A 30 4.10 -1.89 -5.85
C ALA A 30 5.45 -2.61 -5.81
N ALA A 31 5.78 -3.25 -4.69
CA ALA A 31 7.03 -3.98 -4.54
C ALA A 31 6.99 -4.88 -3.31
N ASP A 32 7.77 -5.97 -3.36
CA ASP A 32 7.98 -6.85 -2.22
C ASP A 32 9.32 -6.59 -1.53
N LEU A 33 10.24 -5.89 -2.19
CA LEU A 33 11.55 -5.59 -1.61
C LEU A 33 11.48 -4.25 -0.87
N MET A 34 11.57 -4.31 0.45
CA MET A 34 11.42 -3.10 1.28
C MET A 34 12.53 -2.08 1.06
N SER A 35 13.73 -2.50 0.64
CA SER A 35 14.78 -1.54 0.29
C SER A 35 14.41 -0.69 -0.92
N ASP A 36 13.69 -1.26 -1.89
CA ASP A 36 13.17 -0.50 -3.03
C ASP A 36 12.10 0.49 -2.58
N VAL A 37 11.22 0.06 -1.68
CA VAL A 37 10.18 0.93 -1.14
C VAL A 37 10.81 2.13 -0.44
N LEU A 38 11.81 1.88 0.42
CA LEU A 38 12.52 2.94 1.15
C LEU A 38 13.22 3.92 0.21
N ALA A 39 13.77 3.42 -0.90
CA ALA A 39 14.53 4.25 -1.83
C ALA A 39 13.63 5.07 -2.76
N PHE A 40 12.47 4.55 -3.16
CA PHE A 40 11.74 5.09 -4.30
C PHE A 40 10.29 5.48 -4.03
N ALA A 41 9.63 4.92 -3.02
CA ALA A 41 8.23 5.26 -2.75
C ALA A 41 8.12 6.64 -2.10
N ASP A 42 7.02 7.33 -2.38
CA ASP A 42 6.78 8.66 -1.83
C ASP A 42 5.76 8.64 -0.70
N SER A 43 5.86 9.63 0.18
CA SER A 43 4.87 9.88 1.23
C SER A 43 3.47 10.00 0.63
N GLY A 44 2.49 9.46 1.32
CA GLY A 44 1.08 9.57 0.92
C GLY A 44 0.63 8.59 -0.15
N CYS A 45 1.51 7.72 -0.67
CA CYS A 45 1.11 6.74 -1.65
C CYS A 45 0.51 5.48 -1.01
N LEU A 46 -0.18 4.69 -1.83
CA LEU A 46 -0.56 3.33 -1.47
C LEU A 46 0.65 2.43 -1.65
N LEU A 47 0.85 1.47 -0.76
CA LEU A 47 1.86 0.43 -0.93
C LEU A 47 1.15 -0.89 -1.23
N LEU A 48 1.41 -1.46 -2.40
CA LEU A 48 0.93 -2.79 -2.78
C LEU A 48 2.07 -3.78 -2.59
N THR A 49 1.85 -4.80 -1.77
CA THR A 49 2.90 -5.78 -1.47
C THR A 49 2.32 -7.13 -1.09
N GLY A 50 3.07 -8.19 -1.35
CA GLY A 50 2.74 -9.53 -0.87
C GLY A 50 3.42 -9.88 0.44
N LEU A 51 4.26 -8.99 0.99
CA LEU A 51 4.89 -9.21 2.29
C LEU A 51 3.90 -8.89 3.42
N THR A 52 3.93 -9.71 4.46
CA THR A 52 2.96 -9.60 5.56
C THR A 52 3.61 -9.46 6.93
N ASN A 53 4.94 -9.34 7.00
CA ASN A 53 5.64 -9.24 8.29
C ASN A 53 5.60 -7.81 8.83
N PRO A 54 5.91 -7.62 10.13
CA PRO A 54 5.85 -6.29 10.75
C PRO A 54 6.81 -5.26 10.13
N GLN A 55 7.86 -5.70 9.42
CA GLN A 55 8.78 -4.77 8.77
C GLN A 55 8.06 -3.90 7.73
N VAL A 56 7.03 -4.44 7.08
CA VAL A 56 6.21 -3.67 6.12
C VAL A 56 5.61 -2.45 6.81
N ILE A 57 5.11 -2.64 8.03
CA ILE A 57 4.51 -1.55 8.80
C ILE A 57 5.56 -0.51 9.20
N ARG A 58 6.74 -0.95 9.64
CA ARG A 58 7.82 -0.04 10.01
C ARG A 58 8.26 0.80 8.81
N THR A 59 8.39 0.18 7.65
CA THR A 59 8.74 0.88 6.41
C THR A 59 7.67 1.90 6.04
N ALA A 60 6.41 1.51 6.10
CA ALA A 60 5.28 2.38 5.79
C ALA A 60 5.22 3.58 6.74
N ASP A 61 5.49 3.35 8.03
CA ASP A 61 5.50 4.41 9.04
C ASP A 61 6.61 5.43 8.76
N VAL A 62 7.82 4.95 8.49
CA VAL A 62 8.98 5.82 8.18
C VAL A 62 8.71 6.72 6.98
N LEU A 63 8.05 6.18 5.95
CA LEU A 63 7.78 6.91 4.70
C LEU A 63 6.45 7.66 4.71
N ASP A 64 5.67 7.52 5.76
CA ASP A 64 4.33 8.12 5.83
C ASP A 64 3.44 7.65 4.67
N ILE A 65 3.44 6.34 4.45
CA ILE A 65 2.58 5.68 3.45
C ILE A 65 1.12 5.82 3.88
N ALA A 66 0.23 6.08 2.91
CA ALA A 66 -1.17 6.32 3.22
C ALA A 66 -1.90 5.06 3.67
N ALA A 67 -1.67 3.94 2.98
CA ALA A 67 -2.32 2.66 3.29
C ALA A 67 -1.56 1.52 2.63
N ILE A 68 -1.70 0.32 3.18
CA ILE A 68 -1.07 -0.88 2.66
C ILE A 68 -2.13 -1.80 2.08
N ILE A 69 -1.89 -2.28 0.86
CA ILE A 69 -2.73 -3.26 0.19
C ILE A 69 -1.95 -4.57 0.10
N LEU A 70 -2.36 -5.57 0.87
CA LEU A 70 -1.76 -6.90 0.82
C LEU A 70 -2.41 -7.68 -0.32
N VAL A 71 -1.60 -8.24 -1.20
CA VAL A 71 -2.07 -8.91 -2.42
C VAL A 71 -1.97 -10.43 -2.30
N ARG A 72 -2.54 -11.16 -3.28
CA ARG A 72 -2.47 -12.61 -3.43
C ARG A 72 -3.16 -13.39 -2.31
N GLY A 73 -4.16 -12.81 -1.65
CA GLY A 73 -4.88 -13.50 -0.57
C GLY A 73 -4.06 -13.77 0.67
N LYS A 74 -2.95 -13.05 0.86
CA LYS A 74 -2.08 -13.23 2.02
C LYS A 74 -2.77 -12.73 3.29
N ARG A 75 -2.53 -13.47 4.37
CA ARG A 75 -3.08 -13.11 5.69
C ARG A 75 -1.92 -12.73 6.61
N PRO A 76 -1.88 -11.51 7.13
CA PRO A 76 -0.81 -11.10 8.02
C PRO A 76 -0.95 -11.74 9.40
N PRO A 77 0.16 -12.00 10.09
CA PRO A 77 0.08 -12.46 11.48
C PRO A 77 -0.45 -11.37 12.40
N PRO A 78 -0.98 -11.75 13.58
CA PRO A 78 -1.58 -10.76 14.49
C PRO A 78 -0.64 -9.61 14.88
N GLU A 79 0.65 -9.86 15.01
CA GLU A 79 1.61 -8.81 15.34
C GLU A 79 1.70 -7.71 14.29
N THR A 80 1.54 -8.07 13.01
CA THR A 80 1.53 -7.10 11.92
C THR A 80 0.29 -6.21 12.02
N LEU A 81 -0.88 -6.80 12.29
CA LEU A 81 -2.11 -6.04 12.45
C LEU A 81 -2.05 -5.11 13.65
N ARG A 82 -1.48 -5.57 14.76
CA ARG A 82 -1.29 -4.71 15.95
C ARG A 82 -0.37 -3.54 15.65
N ALA A 83 0.74 -3.80 14.95
CA ALA A 83 1.67 -2.73 14.57
C ALA A 83 0.98 -1.68 13.70
N ALA A 84 0.18 -2.11 12.72
CA ALA A 84 -0.55 -1.20 11.85
C ALA A 84 -1.57 -0.36 12.64
N ALA A 85 -2.31 -1.00 13.55
CA ALA A 85 -3.27 -0.30 14.39
C ALA A 85 -2.58 0.76 15.28
N ASP A 86 -1.44 0.40 15.88
CA ASP A 86 -0.67 1.31 16.74
C ASP A 86 -0.17 2.54 15.97
N LYS A 87 0.14 2.37 14.69
CA LYS A 87 0.65 3.46 13.84
C LYS A 87 -0.46 4.15 13.04
N ASN A 88 -1.70 3.73 13.20
CA ASN A 88 -2.85 4.26 12.46
C ASN A 88 -2.69 4.14 10.94
N ILE A 89 -2.14 3.02 10.48
CA ILE A 89 -1.95 2.75 9.05
C ILE A 89 -3.03 1.78 8.60
N PRO A 90 -3.91 2.17 7.66
CA PRO A 90 -4.91 1.25 7.12
C PRO A 90 -4.26 0.09 6.38
N VAL A 91 -4.78 -1.12 6.58
CA VAL A 91 -4.34 -2.32 5.88
C VAL A 91 -5.57 -3.00 5.27
N LEU A 92 -5.53 -3.17 3.96
CA LEU A 92 -6.55 -3.88 3.20
C LEU A 92 -5.92 -5.13 2.59
N ALA A 93 -6.72 -6.17 2.39
CA ALA A 93 -6.25 -7.41 1.78
C ALA A 93 -7.13 -7.77 0.59
N THR A 94 -6.50 -8.07 -0.55
CA THR A 94 -7.20 -8.50 -1.75
C THR A 94 -6.69 -9.87 -2.19
N LYS A 95 -7.55 -10.64 -2.87
CA LYS A 95 -7.16 -11.91 -3.47
C LYS A 95 -6.47 -11.75 -4.82
N TYR A 96 -6.59 -10.57 -5.45
CA TYR A 96 -5.91 -10.33 -6.72
C TYR A 96 -4.39 -10.38 -6.53
N ILE A 97 -3.69 -10.86 -7.56
CA ILE A 97 -2.22 -10.83 -7.58
C ILE A 97 -1.73 -9.39 -7.78
N LEU A 98 -0.43 -9.17 -7.59
CA LEU A 98 0.15 -7.83 -7.64
C LEU A 98 -0.12 -7.12 -8.97
N PHE A 99 0.14 -7.81 -10.09
CA PHE A 99 -0.05 -7.21 -11.41
C PHE A 99 -1.51 -6.81 -11.65
N GLU A 100 -2.43 -7.69 -11.32
CA GLU A 100 -3.86 -7.42 -11.53
C GLU A 100 -4.33 -6.26 -10.63
N SER A 101 -3.87 -6.23 -9.38
CA SER A 101 -4.20 -5.15 -8.44
C SER A 101 -3.71 -3.80 -8.96
N ALA A 102 -2.44 -3.75 -9.39
CA ALA A 102 -1.85 -2.52 -9.94
C ALA A 102 -2.59 -2.07 -11.20
N GLY A 103 -2.89 -3.00 -12.11
CA GLY A 103 -3.59 -2.70 -13.36
C GLY A 103 -4.98 -2.13 -13.12
N ARG A 104 -5.73 -2.73 -12.19
CA ARG A 104 -7.09 -2.26 -11.87
C ARG A 104 -7.09 -0.85 -11.31
N LEU A 105 -6.13 -0.53 -10.45
CA LEU A 105 -6.00 0.82 -9.89
C LEU A 105 -5.54 1.81 -10.95
N TYR A 106 -4.60 1.42 -11.78
CA TYR A 106 -4.08 2.28 -12.85
C TYR A 106 -5.18 2.67 -13.83
N GLU A 107 -6.02 1.71 -14.21
CA GLU A 107 -7.17 1.93 -15.09
C GLU A 107 -8.12 2.99 -14.54
N LYS A 108 -8.21 3.13 -13.23
CA LYS A 108 -9.12 4.06 -12.56
C LYS A 108 -8.47 5.38 -12.17
N GLY A 109 -7.20 5.58 -12.54
CA GLY A 109 -6.55 6.87 -12.36
C GLY A 109 -5.46 6.94 -11.29
N ILE A 110 -5.17 5.84 -10.59
CA ILE A 110 -4.02 5.80 -9.69
C ILE A 110 -2.76 5.65 -10.55
N VAL A 111 -1.79 6.51 -10.33
CA VAL A 111 -0.51 6.45 -11.06
C VAL A 111 0.62 6.13 -10.10
N GLY A 112 1.78 5.75 -10.64
CA GLY A 112 2.95 5.46 -9.83
C GLY A 112 3.44 6.68 -9.07
N SER A 113 3.82 6.51 -7.81
CA SER A 113 4.44 7.57 -7.02
C SER A 113 5.81 7.94 -7.61
N THR A 114 6.49 6.95 -8.20
CA THR A 114 7.67 7.11 -9.03
C THR A 114 7.39 6.41 -10.35
N GLN A 115 7.52 7.12 -11.47
CA GLN A 115 7.10 6.54 -12.75
C GLN A 115 8.25 5.90 -13.51
N LYS A 116 9.46 6.41 -13.36
CA LYS A 116 10.66 5.77 -13.92
C LYS A 116 11.90 6.25 -13.20
N MET A 117 12.94 5.44 -13.23
CA MET A 117 14.23 5.80 -12.63
C MET A 117 14.95 6.83 -13.49
N GLY A 118 15.81 7.64 -12.85
CA GLY A 118 16.56 8.69 -13.53
C GLY A 118 15.81 10.00 -13.69
N GLY A 119 14.48 9.98 -13.51
CA GLY A 119 13.65 11.18 -13.59
C GLY A 119 13.46 11.88 -12.26
N ARG A 120 13.96 11.30 -11.15
CA ARG A 120 13.81 11.87 -9.83
C ARG A 120 14.90 11.38 -8.90
N ARG A 121 15.09 12.12 -7.80
CA ARG A 121 16.13 11.81 -6.82
C ARG A 121 15.77 10.56 -6.01
N VAL A 122 16.78 9.69 -5.86
CA VAL A 122 16.66 8.50 -5.01
C VAL A 122 16.84 8.89 -3.55
N ARG A 123 16.02 8.31 -2.66
CA ARG A 123 16.15 8.43 -1.21
C ARG A 123 17.04 7.30 -0.71
N LEU A 124 18.11 7.64 -0.04
CA LEU A 124 19.05 6.64 0.49
C LEU A 124 19.08 6.68 2.00
#